data_470af54579aeb3196a139955376895a9
#
_entry.id   470af54579aeb3196a139955376895a9
#
_cell.length_a   1.000
_cell.length_b   1.000
_cell.length_c   1.000
_cell.angle_alpha   90.00
_cell.angle_beta   90.00
_cell.angle_gamma   90.00
#
_symmetry.space_group_name_H-M   'P 1'
#
loop_
_entity.id
_entity.type
_entity.pdbx_description
1 polymer ?
#
loop_
_entity_poly.entity_id
_entity_poly.type
_entity_poly.pdbx_seq_one_letter_code
_entity_poly.pdbx_strand_id
1 'polypeptide(L)'
;MIPLLSIEALTFVIAALALLTAILVGYVNHRASEAAQDQAAAATQQVDLTRQQLNASEIARRESLEPYVVVDIAPKIGSPQALMLTIENIGPSVARNVRIASEPPLQRSYEKAEGPATPIMSWPILVNGIATLPPGRRIELPFDMRGARVDGDLPMQYRITVDADGPFGPVSQMEYDIDLNIYDAEYLEEKGVAHLVKQLERVASFVEWYKRREESEQFREWIASQREKDGEPE
;
A
#
# COMPACT_ATOMS: atom_id res chain seq x y z
N MET A 1 18.58 -59.61 -81.92
CA MET A 1 18.69 -60.70 -80.95
C MET A 1 18.83 -60.10 -79.57
N ILE A 2 17.75 -60.03 -78.87
CA ILE A 2 17.73 -59.50 -77.48
C ILE A 2 18.14 -60.71 -76.61
N PRO A 3 19.20 -60.61 -75.78
CA PRO A 3 19.55 -61.74 -74.94
C PRO A 3 18.46 -61.87 -73.86
N LEU A 4 17.83 -63.04 -73.85
CA LEU A 4 16.95 -63.46 -72.79
C LEU A 4 17.80 -63.51 -71.47
N LEU A 5 17.67 -62.54 -70.62
CA LEU A 5 18.17 -62.64 -69.26
C LEU A 5 17.68 -63.95 -68.65
N SER A 6 18.63 -64.78 -68.19
CA SER A 6 18.28 -66.07 -67.56
C SER A 6 17.38 -65.79 -66.37
N ILE A 7 16.36 -66.62 -66.13
CA ILE A 7 15.42 -66.49 -65.04
C ILE A 7 16.13 -66.27 -63.68
N GLU A 8 17.33 -66.84 -63.53
CA GLU A 8 18.17 -66.65 -62.34
C GLU A 8 18.69 -65.23 -62.16
N ALA A 9 19.09 -64.58 -63.28
CA ALA A 9 19.51 -63.15 -63.20
C ALA A 9 18.38 -62.23 -62.87
N LEU A 10 17.17 -62.53 -63.35
CA LEU A 10 15.96 -61.71 -62.99
C LEU A 10 15.60 -61.90 -61.53
N THR A 11 15.67 -63.14 -60.99
CA THR A 11 15.37 -63.37 -59.55
C THR A 11 16.41 -62.69 -58.66
N PHE A 12 17.66 -62.63 -59.07
CA PHE A 12 18.75 -61.95 -58.33
C PHE A 12 18.51 -60.41 -58.28
N VAL A 13 18.09 -59.83 -59.38
CA VAL A 13 17.77 -58.37 -59.44
C VAL A 13 16.57 -58.05 -58.58
N ILE A 14 15.53 -58.87 -58.58
CA ILE A 14 14.33 -58.66 -57.71
C ILE A 14 14.74 -58.83 -56.27
N ALA A 15 15.52 -59.77 -55.85
CA ALA A 15 16.00 -59.99 -54.51
C ALA A 15 16.90 -58.82 -54.03
N ALA A 16 17.77 -58.29 -54.88
CA ALA A 16 18.61 -57.16 -54.61
C ALA A 16 17.75 -55.85 -54.40
N LEU A 17 16.76 -55.66 -55.25
CA LEU A 17 15.83 -54.56 -55.12
C LEU A 17 14.97 -54.66 -53.82
N ALA A 18 14.54 -55.87 -53.50
CA ALA A 18 13.75 -56.08 -52.23
C ALA A 18 14.64 -55.80 -50.97
N LEU A 19 15.93 -56.19 -51.02
CA LEU A 19 16.87 -55.91 -49.94
C LEU A 19 17.13 -54.40 -49.78
N LEU A 20 17.34 -53.69 -50.91
CA LEU A 20 17.55 -52.27 -50.93
C LEU A 20 16.30 -51.50 -50.35
N THR A 21 15.09 -51.89 -50.74
CA THR A 21 13.89 -51.33 -50.23
C THR A 21 13.72 -51.60 -48.73
N ALA A 22 14.03 -52.83 -48.27
CA ALA A 22 13.98 -53.14 -46.82
C ALA A 22 14.97 -52.32 -46.00
N ILE A 23 16.19 -52.11 -46.50
CA ILE A 23 17.18 -51.24 -45.84
C ILE A 23 16.72 -49.80 -45.81
N LEU A 24 16.15 -49.27 -46.89
CA LEU A 24 15.67 -47.92 -46.99
C LEU A 24 14.48 -47.69 -46.02
N VAL A 25 13.53 -48.60 -45.96
CA VAL A 25 12.41 -48.58 -45.04
C VAL A 25 12.88 -48.65 -43.59
N GLY A 26 13.86 -49.54 -43.30
CA GLY A 26 14.45 -49.62 -41.96
C GLY A 26 15.13 -48.31 -41.53
N TYR A 27 15.87 -47.68 -42.44
CA TYR A 27 16.51 -46.38 -42.18
C TYR A 27 15.48 -45.26 -41.93
N VAL A 28 14.46 -45.18 -42.78
CA VAL A 28 13.36 -44.17 -42.61
C VAL A 28 12.61 -44.39 -41.29
N ASN A 29 12.30 -45.65 -40.95
CA ASN A 29 11.61 -45.97 -39.69
C ASN A 29 12.48 -45.63 -38.46
N HIS A 30 13.78 -45.88 -38.53
CA HIS A 30 14.69 -45.53 -37.44
C HIS A 30 14.73 -44.01 -37.23
N ARG A 31 14.88 -43.23 -38.30
CA ARG A 31 14.83 -41.74 -38.21
C ARG A 31 13.49 -41.24 -37.73
N ALA A 32 12.39 -41.83 -38.18
CA ALA A 32 11.05 -41.47 -37.71
C ALA A 32 10.86 -41.76 -36.20
N SER A 33 11.43 -42.87 -35.71
CA SER A 33 11.42 -43.22 -34.30
C SER A 33 12.23 -42.24 -33.44
N GLU A 34 13.43 -41.85 -33.88
CA GLU A 34 14.24 -40.85 -33.20
C GLU A 34 13.52 -39.50 -33.16
N ALA A 35 13.00 -39.04 -34.30
CA ALA A 35 12.21 -37.78 -34.34
C ALA A 35 10.97 -37.81 -33.44
N ALA A 36 10.29 -38.95 -33.36
CA ALA A 36 9.14 -39.12 -32.46
C ALA A 36 9.53 -39.07 -30.97
N GLN A 37 10.70 -39.65 -30.62
CA GLN A 37 11.25 -39.57 -29.25
C GLN A 37 11.63 -38.14 -28.89
N ASP A 38 12.32 -37.43 -29.77
CA ASP A 38 12.69 -36.02 -29.56
C ASP A 38 11.46 -35.15 -29.44
N GLN A 39 10.43 -35.39 -30.25
CA GLN A 39 9.16 -34.67 -30.16
C GLN A 39 8.44 -34.97 -28.85
N ALA A 40 8.42 -36.22 -28.39
CA ALA A 40 7.84 -36.58 -27.09
C ALA A 40 8.60 -35.95 -25.94
N ALA A 41 9.93 -35.93 -25.98
CA ALA A 41 10.77 -35.27 -24.98
C ALA A 41 10.49 -33.75 -24.95
N ALA A 42 10.43 -33.09 -26.10
CA ALA A 42 10.12 -31.68 -26.23
C ALA A 42 8.69 -31.37 -25.72
N ALA A 43 7.71 -32.21 -26.02
CA ALA A 43 6.35 -32.08 -25.51
C ALA A 43 6.28 -32.18 -23.97
N THR A 44 7.02 -33.15 -23.39
CA THR A 44 7.11 -33.31 -21.95
C THR A 44 7.73 -32.07 -21.27
N GLN A 45 8.83 -31.58 -21.85
CA GLN A 45 9.48 -30.35 -21.36
C GLN A 45 8.55 -29.13 -21.45
N GLN A 46 7.78 -29.01 -22.54
CA GLN A 46 6.81 -27.93 -22.70
C GLN A 46 5.68 -28.00 -21.66
N VAL A 47 5.22 -29.22 -21.33
CA VAL A 47 4.22 -29.41 -20.25
C VAL A 47 4.79 -28.98 -18.91
N ASP A 48 6.02 -29.32 -18.59
CA ASP A 48 6.65 -28.94 -17.32
C ASP A 48 6.86 -27.42 -17.22
N LEU A 49 7.31 -26.79 -18.30
CA LEU A 49 7.42 -25.32 -18.37
C LEU A 49 6.06 -24.64 -18.19
N THR A 50 5.02 -25.18 -18.85
CA THR A 50 3.65 -24.64 -18.71
C THR A 50 3.14 -24.77 -17.28
N ARG A 51 3.39 -25.90 -16.61
CA ARG A 51 3.05 -26.08 -15.19
C ARG A 51 3.76 -25.08 -14.28
N GLN A 52 5.06 -24.85 -14.51
CA GLN A 52 5.83 -23.86 -13.77
C GLN A 52 5.27 -22.45 -13.98
N GLN A 53 4.94 -22.09 -15.22
CA GLN A 53 4.33 -20.78 -15.53
C GLN A 53 2.97 -20.61 -14.85
N LEU A 54 2.12 -21.65 -14.87
CA LEU A 54 0.82 -21.60 -14.20
C LEU A 54 0.98 -21.42 -12.69
N ASN A 55 1.87 -22.17 -12.06
CA ASN A 55 2.13 -22.03 -10.63
C ASN A 55 2.68 -20.64 -10.28
N ALA A 56 3.63 -20.12 -11.04
CA ALA A 56 4.17 -18.77 -10.85
C ALA A 56 3.08 -17.70 -11.02
N SER A 57 2.24 -17.85 -12.04
CA SER A 57 1.12 -16.94 -12.29
C SER A 57 0.07 -16.98 -11.16
N GLU A 58 -0.19 -18.14 -10.59
CA GLU A 58 -1.11 -18.28 -9.45
C GLU A 58 -0.56 -17.64 -8.19
N ILE A 59 0.74 -17.83 -7.90
CA ILE A 59 1.42 -17.17 -6.77
C ILE A 59 1.36 -15.65 -6.95
N ALA A 60 1.77 -15.13 -8.11
CA ALA A 60 1.73 -13.69 -8.39
C ALA A 60 0.31 -13.11 -8.28
N ARG A 61 -0.71 -13.86 -8.72
CA ARG A 61 -2.11 -13.47 -8.57
C ARG A 61 -2.54 -13.43 -7.10
N ARG A 62 -2.12 -14.38 -6.28
CA ARG A 62 -2.42 -14.38 -4.84
C ARG A 62 -1.76 -13.19 -4.16
N GLU A 63 -0.49 -12.96 -4.38
CA GLU A 63 0.26 -11.82 -3.83
C GLU A 63 -0.36 -10.48 -4.24
N SER A 64 -0.80 -10.34 -5.51
CA SER A 64 -1.45 -9.12 -5.99
C SER A 64 -2.84 -8.86 -5.37
N LEU A 65 -3.44 -9.86 -4.74
CA LEU A 65 -4.74 -9.77 -4.08
C LEU A 65 -4.62 -9.73 -2.55
N GLU A 66 -3.41 -9.74 -2.00
CA GLU A 66 -3.21 -9.66 -0.56
C GLU A 66 -3.47 -8.24 -0.02
N PRO A 67 -3.93 -8.11 1.23
CA PRO A 67 -4.01 -6.83 1.88
C PRO A 67 -2.60 -6.30 2.16
N TYR A 68 -2.44 -4.98 2.14
CA TYR A 68 -1.19 -4.33 2.49
C TYR A 68 -1.48 -3.24 3.52
N VAL A 69 -1.15 -3.53 4.78
CA VAL A 69 -1.43 -2.64 5.91
C VAL A 69 -0.20 -1.82 6.24
N VAL A 70 -0.27 -0.53 5.97
CA VAL A 70 0.79 0.44 6.29
C VAL A 70 0.53 1.04 7.66
N VAL A 71 1.58 1.14 8.46
CA VAL A 71 1.58 1.88 9.72
C VAL A 71 2.66 2.94 9.65
N ASP A 72 2.29 4.18 9.96
CA ASP A 72 3.18 5.33 9.90
C ASP A 72 2.90 6.31 11.05
N ILE A 73 3.92 7.07 11.43
CA ILE A 73 3.79 8.19 12.38
C ILE A 73 4.26 9.45 11.66
N ALA A 74 3.31 10.30 11.31
CA ALA A 74 3.56 11.49 10.52
C ALA A 74 2.88 12.74 11.10
N PRO A 75 3.36 13.95 10.77
CA PRO A 75 2.70 15.19 11.12
C PRO A 75 1.29 15.27 10.55
N LYS A 76 0.36 15.79 11.33
CA LYS A 76 -1.00 16.03 10.88
C LYS A 76 -1.05 17.15 9.85
N ILE A 77 -1.75 16.93 8.73
CA ILE A 77 -2.00 17.97 7.74
C ILE A 77 -2.68 19.18 8.40
N GLY A 78 -2.09 20.36 8.24
CA GLY A 78 -2.57 21.62 8.84
C GLY A 78 -2.19 21.82 10.32
N SER A 79 -1.52 20.87 10.95
CA SER A 79 -0.98 20.99 12.30
C SER A 79 0.36 20.24 12.45
N PRO A 80 1.45 20.78 11.91
CA PRO A 80 2.74 20.06 11.83
C PRO A 80 3.36 19.73 13.18
N GLN A 81 2.87 20.32 14.26
CA GLN A 81 3.28 19.99 15.63
C GLN A 81 2.65 18.68 16.15
N ALA A 82 1.49 18.31 15.64
CA ALA A 82 0.79 17.12 16.08
C ALA A 82 1.21 15.91 15.23
N LEU A 83 1.77 14.89 15.87
CA LEU A 83 2.09 13.60 15.26
C LEU A 83 0.89 12.68 15.36
N MET A 84 0.57 12.00 14.27
CA MET A 84 -0.51 11.03 14.17
C MET A 84 0.06 9.64 13.87
N LEU A 85 -0.38 8.65 14.60
CA LEU A 85 -0.19 7.24 14.23
C LEU A 85 -1.29 6.88 13.24
N THR A 86 -0.90 6.55 12.03
CA THR A 86 -1.80 6.18 10.93
C THR A 86 -1.70 4.69 10.66
N ILE A 87 -2.84 4.04 10.54
CA ILE A 87 -2.96 2.63 10.15
C ILE A 87 -3.87 2.59 8.94
N GLU A 88 -3.38 2.12 7.81
CA GLU A 88 -4.13 2.15 6.54
C GLU A 88 -3.94 0.84 5.77
N ASN A 89 -5.03 0.29 5.25
CA ASN A 89 -4.94 -0.82 4.29
C ASN A 89 -4.97 -0.26 2.86
N ILE A 90 -3.80 -0.17 2.25
CA ILE A 90 -3.66 0.26 0.85
C ILE A 90 -3.73 -0.90 -0.14
N GLY A 91 -3.85 -2.14 0.35
CA GLY A 91 -4.01 -3.32 -0.47
C GLY A 91 -5.42 -3.45 -1.06
N PRO A 92 -5.60 -4.31 -2.07
CA PRO A 92 -6.87 -4.49 -2.77
C PRO A 92 -7.89 -5.32 -2.01
N SER A 93 -7.50 -6.02 -0.95
CA SER A 93 -8.37 -6.91 -0.21
C SER A 93 -8.48 -6.54 1.27
N VAL A 94 -9.43 -7.14 1.96
CA VAL A 94 -9.69 -6.90 3.37
C VAL A 94 -8.60 -7.57 4.21
N ALA A 95 -7.92 -6.80 5.07
CA ALA A 95 -7.08 -7.31 6.12
C ALA A 95 -7.94 -7.71 7.34
N ARG A 96 -7.64 -8.86 7.92
CA ARG A 96 -8.30 -9.38 9.12
C ARG A 96 -7.26 -9.65 10.20
N ASN A 97 -7.72 -9.65 11.46
CA ASN A 97 -6.88 -9.96 12.62
C ASN A 97 -5.57 -9.15 12.64
N VAL A 98 -5.63 -7.87 12.23
CA VAL A 98 -4.44 -7.02 12.13
C VAL A 98 -3.87 -6.79 13.52
N ARG A 99 -2.63 -7.18 13.74
CA ARG A 99 -1.88 -6.96 14.99
C ARG A 99 -0.67 -6.09 14.71
N ILE A 100 -0.42 -5.17 15.63
CA ILE A 100 0.66 -4.20 15.49
C ILE A 100 1.54 -4.31 16.73
N ALA A 101 2.83 -4.51 16.53
CA ALA A 101 3.84 -4.46 17.57
C ALA A 101 4.87 -3.38 17.23
N SER A 102 5.53 -2.84 18.23
CA SER A 102 6.57 -1.82 18.04
C SER A 102 7.76 -2.05 18.96
N GLU A 103 8.95 -1.76 18.45
CA GLU A 103 10.19 -1.78 19.20
C GLU A 103 10.98 -0.48 18.92
N PRO A 104 11.26 0.34 19.95
CA PRO A 104 10.74 0.24 21.33
C PRO A 104 9.20 0.37 21.39
N PRO A 105 8.57 0.05 22.53
CA PRO A 105 7.13 0.26 22.72
C PRO A 105 6.74 1.72 22.47
N LEU A 106 5.60 1.94 21.80
CA LEU A 106 5.09 3.28 21.54
C LEU A 106 4.83 4.00 22.87
N GLN A 107 5.33 5.22 22.99
CA GLN A 107 5.22 6.03 24.19
C GLN A 107 4.98 7.50 23.81
N ARG A 108 4.12 8.19 24.55
CA ARG A 108 3.76 9.60 24.34
C ARG A 108 4.35 10.48 25.44
N SER A 109 4.65 11.73 25.12
CA SER A 109 5.27 12.69 26.07
C SER A 109 4.44 12.88 27.34
N TYR A 110 3.11 12.95 27.22
CA TYR A 110 2.21 13.17 28.35
C TYR A 110 1.87 11.90 29.16
N GLU A 111 2.36 10.73 28.76
CA GLU A 111 2.25 9.50 29.56
C GLU A 111 3.29 9.45 30.69
N LYS A 112 4.39 10.23 30.58
CA LYS A 112 5.39 10.38 31.64
C LYS A 112 4.95 11.36 32.75
N ALA A 113 4.00 12.23 32.49
CA ALA A 113 3.45 13.10 33.51
C ALA A 113 2.55 12.27 34.46
N GLU A 114 2.64 12.52 35.76
CA GLU A 114 1.73 11.95 36.79
C GLU A 114 0.29 12.42 36.52
N GLY A 115 -0.34 11.86 35.49
CA GLY A 115 -1.67 12.26 35.05
C GLY A 115 -2.52 11.05 34.65
N PRO A 116 -3.83 11.23 34.46
CA PRO A 116 -4.77 10.18 34.12
C PRO A 116 -4.64 9.69 32.64
N ALA A 117 -3.56 10.03 31.95
CA ALA A 117 -3.39 9.66 30.55
C ALA A 117 -3.18 8.15 30.40
N THR A 118 -4.10 7.52 29.73
CA THR A 118 -4.02 6.08 29.41
C THR A 118 -2.87 5.82 28.44
N PRO A 119 -1.92 4.91 28.75
CA PRO A 119 -0.82 4.59 27.84
C PRO A 119 -1.33 4.16 26.47
N ILE A 120 -0.68 4.63 25.39
CA ILE A 120 -1.10 4.30 24.02
C ILE A 120 -1.10 2.79 23.78
N MET A 121 -0.13 2.08 24.34
CA MET A 121 -0.03 0.62 24.24
C MET A 121 -1.19 -0.14 24.93
N SER A 122 -1.98 0.54 25.77
CA SER A 122 -3.18 -0.06 26.40
C SER A 122 -4.46 0.18 25.59
N TRP A 123 -4.38 0.91 24.49
CA TRP A 123 -5.56 1.17 23.66
C TRP A 123 -6.06 -0.12 23.03
N PRO A 124 -7.38 -0.36 23.02
CA PRO A 124 -7.96 -1.60 22.52
C PRO A 124 -7.51 -1.99 21.11
N ILE A 125 -7.28 -0.99 20.25
CA ILE A 125 -6.83 -1.19 18.87
C ILE A 125 -5.41 -1.78 18.80
N LEU A 126 -4.54 -1.49 19.76
CA LEU A 126 -3.18 -2.03 19.83
C LEU A 126 -3.12 -3.32 20.66
N VAL A 127 -3.94 -3.43 21.72
CA VAL A 127 -3.99 -4.62 22.58
C VAL A 127 -4.70 -5.79 21.91
N ASN A 128 -5.90 -5.53 21.36
CA ASN A 128 -6.76 -6.57 20.79
C ASN A 128 -6.56 -6.73 19.28
N GLY A 129 -5.87 -5.75 18.65
CA GLY A 129 -5.77 -5.66 17.19
C GLY A 129 -7.04 -5.14 16.53
N ILE A 130 -7.03 -5.14 15.19
CA ILE A 130 -8.14 -4.70 14.35
C ILE A 130 -8.75 -5.94 13.72
N ALA A 131 -9.98 -6.27 14.07
CA ALA A 131 -10.66 -7.46 13.57
C ALA A 131 -10.80 -7.44 12.04
N THR A 132 -11.11 -6.25 11.46
CA THR A 132 -11.33 -6.08 10.02
C THR A 132 -10.92 -4.68 9.58
N LEU A 133 -10.05 -4.61 8.58
CA LEU A 133 -9.60 -3.36 7.96
C LEU A 133 -9.81 -3.45 6.44
N PRO A 134 -10.91 -2.87 5.91
CA PRO A 134 -11.21 -2.90 4.47
C PRO A 134 -10.18 -2.13 3.63
N PRO A 135 -10.10 -2.38 2.32
CA PRO A 135 -9.31 -1.58 1.39
C PRO A 135 -9.60 -0.09 1.49
N GLY A 136 -8.55 0.75 1.50
CA GLY A 136 -8.66 2.20 1.62
C GLY A 136 -9.11 2.70 2.99
N ARG A 137 -9.35 1.81 3.95
CA ARG A 137 -9.68 2.23 5.33
C ARG A 137 -8.43 2.73 6.02
N ARG A 138 -8.51 4.00 6.47
CA ARG A 138 -7.49 4.69 7.24
C ARG A 138 -8.02 4.99 8.65
N ILE A 139 -7.19 4.72 9.66
CA ILE A 139 -7.42 5.02 11.06
C ILE A 139 -6.30 5.94 11.50
N GLU A 140 -6.66 7.11 12.02
CA GLU A 140 -5.71 8.08 12.55
C GLU A 140 -5.89 8.22 14.05
N LEU A 141 -4.82 8.02 14.78
CA LEU A 141 -4.78 8.11 16.24
C LEU A 141 -3.84 9.24 16.64
N PRO A 142 -4.23 10.15 17.55
CA PRO A 142 -3.32 11.14 18.10
C PRO A 142 -2.14 10.42 18.77
N PHE A 143 -0.93 10.69 18.27
CA PHE A 143 0.27 10.05 18.83
C PHE A 143 0.92 10.96 19.86
N ASP A 144 1.46 12.10 19.43
CA ASP A 144 2.22 12.97 20.32
C ASP A 144 2.29 14.41 19.78
N MET A 145 2.84 15.31 20.60
CA MET A 145 3.26 16.65 20.16
C MET A 145 4.77 16.64 19.97
N ARG A 146 5.23 17.04 18.80
CA ARG A 146 6.64 16.97 18.41
C ARG A 146 7.58 17.68 19.38
N GLY A 147 7.32 18.95 19.72
CA GLY A 147 8.15 19.70 20.66
C GLY A 147 8.28 19.03 22.01
N ALA A 148 7.16 18.58 22.58
CA ALA A 148 7.14 17.89 23.87
C ALA A 148 7.89 16.55 23.84
N ARG A 149 7.98 15.93 22.66
CA ARG A 149 8.70 14.68 22.48
C ARG A 149 10.21 14.87 22.48
N VAL A 150 10.70 15.87 21.77
CA VAL A 150 12.13 16.25 21.76
C VAL A 150 12.60 16.62 23.17
N ASP A 151 11.83 17.47 23.88
CA ASP A 151 12.15 17.89 25.25
C ASP A 151 12.07 16.73 26.26
N GLY A 152 11.30 15.68 25.94
CA GLY A 152 11.03 14.55 26.83
C GLY A 152 12.04 13.41 26.78
N ASP A 153 13.09 13.46 25.95
CA ASP A 153 14.04 12.37 25.72
C ASP A 153 13.32 11.02 25.42
N LEU A 154 12.37 11.07 24.49
CA LEU A 154 11.59 9.92 24.03
C LEU A 154 12.20 9.30 22.78
N PRO A 155 12.00 8.00 22.54
CA PRO A 155 12.46 7.38 21.30
C PRO A 155 11.97 8.12 20.07
N MET A 156 12.88 8.44 19.16
CA MET A 156 12.57 9.06 17.86
C MET A 156 12.55 8.06 16.71
N GLN A 157 12.97 6.83 16.96
CA GLN A 157 13.00 5.75 15.98
C GLN A 157 12.22 4.55 16.50
N TYR A 158 11.42 3.96 15.63
CA TYR A 158 10.60 2.79 15.92
C TYR A 158 10.69 1.79 14.78
N ARG A 159 10.78 0.51 15.14
CA ARG A 159 10.46 -0.59 14.24
C ARG A 159 9.06 -1.06 14.54
N ILE A 160 8.17 -0.98 13.57
CA ILE A 160 6.79 -1.44 13.69
C ILE A 160 6.62 -2.69 12.84
N THR A 161 6.07 -3.74 13.44
CA THR A 161 5.71 -4.97 12.76
C THR A 161 4.21 -5.13 12.71
N VAL A 162 3.70 -5.59 11.57
CA VAL A 162 2.27 -5.79 11.35
C VAL A 162 2.03 -7.20 10.84
N ASP A 163 1.21 -7.94 11.58
CA ASP A 163 0.69 -9.24 11.17
C ASP A 163 -0.78 -9.08 10.74
N ALA A 164 -1.19 -9.75 9.69
CA ALA A 164 -2.56 -9.72 9.21
C ALA A 164 -2.92 -11.01 8.47
N ASP A 165 -4.22 -11.28 8.36
CA ASP A 165 -4.77 -12.34 7.52
C ASP A 165 -5.41 -11.72 6.27
N GLY A 166 -5.08 -12.30 5.12
CA GLY A 166 -5.70 -11.99 3.83
C GLY A 166 -6.77 -13.00 3.44
N PRO A 167 -7.26 -12.93 2.19
CA PRO A 167 -8.27 -13.86 1.68
C PRO A 167 -7.77 -15.31 1.54
N PHE A 168 -6.45 -15.49 1.49
CA PHE A 168 -5.81 -16.81 1.31
C PHE A 168 -5.11 -17.32 2.57
N GLY A 169 -5.26 -16.67 3.71
CA GLY A 169 -4.63 -16.98 4.97
C GLY A 169 -3.72 -15.86 5.49
N PRO A 170 -2.81 -16.18 6.44
CA PRO A 170 -1.85 -15.22 6.93
C PRO A 170 -0.99 -14.66 5.80
N VAL A 171 -0.79 -13.33 5.78
CA VAL A 171 0.13 -12.67 4.85
C VAL A 171 1.52 -12.57 5.46
N SER A 172 2.51 -12.31 4.62
CA SER A 172 3.87 -12.06 5.09
C SER A 172 3.89 -10.87 6.05
N GLN A 173 4.62 -11.00 7.15
CA GLN A 173 4.79 -9.91 8.12
C GLN A 173 5.35 -8.68 7.43
N MET A 174 4.73 -7.53 7.71
CA MET A 174 5.17 -6.23 7.20
C MET A 174 5.95 -5.51 8.29
N GLU A 175 7.11 -4.93 7.92
CA GLU A 175 7.99 -4.22 8.83
C GLU A 175 8.20 -2.79 8.34
N TYR A 176 8.18 -1.83 9.28
CA TYR A 176 8.35 -0.41 9.02
C TYR A 176 9.35 0.17 10.01
N ASP A 177 10.46 0.70 9.50
CA ASP A 177 11.39 1.50 10.28
C ASP A 177 10.98 2.98 10.17
N ILE A 178 10.49 3.55 11.26
CA ILE A 178 10.00 4.93 11.33
C ILE A 178 11.03 5.78 12.06
N ASP A 179 11.51 6.83 11.40
CA ASP A 179 12.42 7.81 11.99
C ASP A 179 11.73 9.19 12.05
N LEU A 180 11.40 9.63 13.25
CA LEU A 180 10.73 10.91 13.49
C LEU A 180 11.67 12.12 13.34
N ASN A 181 12.99 11.90 13.29
CA ASN A 181 13.96 12.98 13.07
C ASN A 181 13.85 13.58 11.66
N ILE A 182 13.33 12.83 10.68
CA ILE A 182 13.13 13.35 9.32
C ILE A 182 12.28 14.62 9.29
N TYR A 183 11.35 14.75 10.23
CA TYR A 183 10.45 15.90 10.31
C TYR A 183 11.13 17.15 10.88
N ASP A 184 12.38 17.07 11.41
CA ASP A 184 13.12 18.23 11.88
C ASP A 184 13.50 19.18 10.73
N ALA A 185 13.71 18.64 9.53
CA ALA A 185 14.00 19.39 8.32
C ALA A 185 12.76 19.98 7.65
N GLU A 186 11.60 19.32 7.74
CA GLU A 186 10.33 19.73 7.09
C GLU A 186 9.68 20.96 7.71
N TYR A 187 10.05 21.31 8.95
CA TYR A 187 9.43 22.41 9.69
C TYR A 187 9.61 23.80 9.05
N LEU A 188 10.49 23.95 8.09
CA LEU A 188 10.79 25.25 7.45
C LEU A 188 9.84 25.62 6.30
N GLU A 189 9.09 24.71 5.72
CA GLU A 189 8.28 24.98 4.52
C GLU A 189 6.78 25.12 4.74
N GLU A 190 6.18 24.57 5.79
CA GLU A 190 4.72 24.55 5.96
C GLU A 190 4.09 25.81 6.61
N LYS A 191 4.74 26.97 6.59
CA LYS A 191 4.11 28.23 7.03
C LYS A 191 2.91 28.65 6.14
N GLY A 192 2.67 27.96 5.02
CA GLY A 192 1.72 28.43 4.01
C GLY A 192 0.24 28.38 4.46
N VAL A 193 -0.33 27.22 4.72
CA VAL A 193 -1.79 27.05 4.87
C VAL A 193 -2.30 27.43 6.25
N ALA A 194 -1.65 26.99 7.31
CA ALA A 194 -2.05 27.34 8.68
C ALA A 194 -1.89 28.83 8.95
N HIS A 195 -0.88 29.48 8.34
CA HIS A 195 -0.71 30.92 8.41
C HIS A 195 -1.83 31.66 7.66
N LEU A 196 -2.21 31.18 6.45
CA LEU A 196 -3.32 31.72 5.69
C LEU A 196 -4.65 31.61 6.43
N VAL A 197 -4.94 30.48 7.05
CA VAL A 197 -6.14 30.29 7.86
C VAL A 197 -6.18 31.29 9.03
N LYS A 198 -5.06 31.46 9.79
CA LYS A 198 -4.95 32.47 10.84
C LYS A 198 -5.14 33.90 10.33
N GLN A 199 -4.62 34.21 9.13
CA GLN A 199 -4.82 35.54 8.53
C GLN A 199 -6.28 35.75 8.10
N LEU A 200 -6.93 34.72 7.55
CA LEU A 200 -8.36 34.78 7.23
C LEU A 200 -9.24 34.96 8.46
N GLU A 201 -8.93 34.26 9.56
CA GLU A 201 -9.64 34.46 10.86
C GLU A 201 -9.46 35.88 11.39
N ARG A 202 -8.26 36.47 11.26
CA ARG A 202 -8.03 37.86 11.63
C ARG A 202 -8.81 38.83 10.74
N VAL A 203 -8.85 38.57 9.45
CA VAL A 203 -9.65 39.40 8.51
C VAL A 203 -11.14 39.26 8.83
N ALA A 204 -11.64 38.05 9.10
CA ALA A 204 -13.02 37.83 9.47
C ALA A 204 -13.39 38.57 10.79
N SER A 205 -12.56 38.48 11.82
CA SER A 205 -12.77 39.17 13.08
C SER A 205 -12.72 40.71 12.94
N PHE A 206 -11.87 41.22 12.04
CA PHE A 206 -11.81 42.64 11.70
C PHE A 206 -13.08 43.12 10.99
N VAL A 207 -13.59 42.31 10.04
CA VAL A 207 -14.85 42.62 9.35
C VAL A 207 -16.05 42.64 10.29
N GLU A 208 -16.12 41.68 11.23
CA GLU A 208 -17.16 41.64 12.24
C GLU A 208 -17.08 42.84 13.23
N TRP A 209 -15.84 43.21 13.59
CA TRP A 209 -15.62 44.39 14.42
C TRP A 209 -16.06 45.66 13.70
N TYR A 210 -15.74 45.81 12.41
CA TYR A 210 -16.11 46.96 11.59
C TYR A 210 -17.63 47.06 11.44
N LYS A 211 -18.34 45.97 11.16
CA LYS A 211 -19.81 45.94 11.08
C LYS A 211 -20.45 46.37 12.40
N ARG A 212 -20.00 45.85 13.52
CA ARG A 212 -20.53 46.27 14.84
C ARG A 212 -20.29 47.75 15.12
N ARG A 213 -19.20 48.27 14.66
CA ARG A 213 -18.91 49.71 14.81
C ARG A 213 -19.86 50.58 13.98
N GLU A 214 -20.04 50.19 12.72
CA GLU A 214 -20.96 50.90 11.80
C GLU A 214 -22.41 50.87 12.32
N GLU A 215 -22.89 49.73 12.77
CA GLU A 215 -24.19 49.57 13.41
C GLU A 215 -24.31 50.46 14.67
N SER A 216 -23.27 50.59 15.47
CA SER A 216 -23.26 51.42 16.67
C SER A 216 -23.23 52.90 16.34
N GLU A 217 -22.59 53.33 15.26
CA GLU A 217 -22.58 54.73 14.78
C GLU A 217 -23.94 55.10 14.20
N GLN A 218 -24.56 54.26 13.40
CA GLN A 218 -25.90 54.43 12.86
C GLN A 218 -26.95 54.50 14.00
N PHE A 219 -26.80 53.68 15.02
CA PHE A 219 -27.67 53.70 16.20
C PHE A 219 -27.52 55.00 16.98
N ARG A 220 -26.31 55.53 17.14
CA ARG A 220 -26.07 56.84 17.79
C ARG A 220 -26.65 57.98 16.99
N GLU A 221 -26.49 58.00 15.68
CA GLU A 221 -27.09 58.99 14.80
C GLU A 221 -28.61 58.94 14.83
N TRP A 222 -29.19 57.74 14.87
CA TRP A 222 -30.62 57.56 15.03
C TRP A 222 -31.11 58.12 16.35
N ILE A 223 -30.44 57.82 17.49
CA ILE A 223 -30.80 58.40 18.82
C ILE A 223 -30.67 59.92 18.78
N ALA A 224 -29.63 60.49 18.22
CA ALA A 224 -29.45 61.93 18.09
C ALA A 224 -30.62 62.57 17.32
N SER A 225 -31.01 61.96 16.19
CA SER A 225 -32.13 62.41 15.37
C SER A 225 -33.50 62.36 16.06
N GLN A 226 -33.68 61.39 17.00
CA GLN A 226 -34.93 61.31 17.79
C GLN A 226 -34.97 62.40 18.88
N ARG A 227 -33.82 62.65 19.54
CA ARG A 227 -33.75 63.75 20.58
C ARG A 227 -34.03 65.16 19.98
N GLU A 228 -33.54 65.36 18.76
CA GLU A 228 -33.79 66.61 18.01
C GLU A 228 -35.27 66.79 17.65
N LYS A 229 -35.99 65.69 17.40
CA LYS A 229 -37.44 65.72 17.10
C LYS A 229 -38.30 65.91 18.34
N ASP A 230 -37.87 65.39 19.49
CA ASP A 230 -38.62 65.45 20.74
C ASP A 230 -38.40 66.78 21.56
N GLY A 231 -37.51 67.66 21.04
CA GLY A 231 -37.33 69.03 21.58
C GLY A 231 -36.73 69.08 23.00
N GLU A 232 -35.98 68.00 23.42
CA GLU A 232 -35.25 68.01 24.67
C GLU A 232 -33.94 68.80 24.54
N PRO A 233 -33.72 69.89 25.30
CA PRO A 233 -32.44 70.60 25.32
C PRO A 233 -31.37 69.79 26.01
N GLU A 234 -30.05 69.99 25.62
CA GLU A 234 -28.85 69.33 26.18
C GLU A 234 -28.78 69.29 27.69
#